data_b961c4a04949e24dcb2c7432893def28
#
_entry.id   b961c4a04949e24dcb2c7432893def28
#
_cell.length_a   1.000
_cell.length_b   1.000
_cell.length_c   1.000
_cell.angle_alpha   90.00
_cell.angle_beta   90.00
_cell.angle_gamma   90.00
#
_symmetry.space_group_name_H-M   'P 1'
#
loop_
_entity.id
_entity.type
_entity.pdbx_description
1 polymer ?
#
loop_
_entity_poly.entity_id
_entity_poly.type
_entity_poly.pdbx_seq_one_letter_code
_entity_poly.pdbx_strand_id
1 'polypeptide(L)'
;MTACLPHRAGGLLAALCLGLLVLAPRAHAADGGEGAKAEIEHLLEYLGASDCEFYRNGSWYGPRKAAAHLRRKYDYYLDHADTPSAVEFIDTMASASSLSGQPYQVRCPGAGPVAAGAWFEAELSRHRALQLAH
;
A
#
# COMPACT_ATOMS: atom_id res chain seq x y z
N MET A 1 24.84 76.21 -14.05
CA MET A 1 26.28 76.34 -13.77
C MET A 1 26.77 75.10 -13.07
N THR A 2 27.77 74.48 -13.68
CA THR A 2 28.70 73.45 -13.11
C THR A 2 28.05 72.18 -12.64
N ALA A 3 27.99 71.15 -13.43
CA ALA A 3 29.01 70.15 -13.69
C ALA A 3 29.65 69.62 -12.41
N CYS A 4 29.35 68.36 -12.15
CA CYS A 4 30.36 67.38 -11.78
C CYS A 4 29.79 65.95 -11.83
N LEU A 5 30.08 65.25 -12.84
CA LEU A 5 30.44 63.83 -12.78
C LEU A 5 31.84 63.78 -12.18
N PRO A 6 32.30 62.69 -11.59
CA PRO A 6 32.22 61.36 -12.08
C PRO A 6 32.31 60.23 -11.01
N HIS A 7 32.37 59.07 -11.48
CA HIS A 7 33.25 57.92 -11.20
C HIS A 7 32.56 56.74 -10.61
N ARG A 8 32.45 55.73 -11.48
CA ARG A 8 33.33 54.57 -11.56
C ARG A 8 33.56 53.86 -10.24
N ALA A 9 33.01 52.74 -10.19
CA ALA A 9 33.63 51.43 -9.83
C ALA A 9 32.49 50.48 -9.63
N GLY A 10 32.28 49.45 -10.38
CA GLY A 10 33.21 48.35 -10.47
C GLY A 10 32.97 47.45 -9.29
N GLY A 11 31.98 46.58 -9.39
CA GLY A 11 31.70 45.57 -8.42
C GLY A 11 30.84 44.50 -9.07
N LEU A 12 31.48 43.64 -9.85
CA LEU A 12 30.87 42.33 -10.18
C LEU A 12 30.78 41.54 -8.88
N LEU A 13 29.59 41.50 -8.31
CA LEU A 13 29.26 40.47 -7.35
C LEU A 13 28.42 39.45 -8.10
N ALA A 14 29.10 38.45 -8.63
CA ALA A 14 28.51 37.20 -9.05
C ALA A 14 27.89 36.54 -7.82
N ALA A 15 26.60 36.74 -7.62
CA ALA A 15 25.80 35.96 -6.67
C ALA A 15 25.73 34.56 -7.23
N LEU A 16 26.59 33.69 -6.75
CA LEU A 16 26.51 32.25 -6.92
C LEU A 16 25.32 31.77 -6.15
N CYS A 17 24.14 31.74 -6.80
CA CYS A 17 22.97 31.05 -6.29
C CYS A 17 23.25 29.54 -6.35
N LEU A 18 23.83 29.03 -5.26
CA LEU A 18 23.90 27.60 -5.02
C LEU A 18 22.46 27.10 -4.83
N GLY A 19 21.85 26.67 -5.93
CA GLY A 19 20.57 26.00 -5.91
C GLY A 19 20.70 24.70 -5.13
N LEU A 20 20.25 24.73 -3.88
CA LEU A 20 20.06 23.54 -3.07
C LEU A 20 18.96 22.72 -3.73
N LEU A 21 19.36 21.75 -4.55
CA LEU A 21 18.46 20.76 -5.11
C LEU A 21 17.95 19.90 -3.93
N VAL A 22 16.83 20.31 -3.34
CA VAL A 22 16.13 19.50 -2.35
C VAL A 22 15.59 18.30 -3.13
N LEU A 23 16.29 17.17 -3.08
CA LEU A 23 15.72 15.88 -3.47
C LEU A 23 14.61 15.59 -2.46
N ALA A 24 13.38 15.96 -2.79
CA ALA A 24 12.21 15.48 -2.08
C ALA A 24 12.17 13.95 -2.22
N PRO A 25 12.05 13.18 -1.12
CA PRO A 25 11.85 11.76 -1.24
C PRO A 25 10.55 11.54 -2.02
N ARG A 26 10.65 10.92 -3.18
CA ARG A 26 9.47 10.44 -3.89
C ARG A 26 8.85 9.38 -2.99
N ALA A 27 7.76 9.72 -2.33
CA ALA A 27 6.84 8.73 -1.79
C ALA A 27 6.36 7.92 -3.01
N HIS A 28 6.85 6.70 -3.14
CA HIS A 28 6.30 5.75 -4.08
C HIS A 28 4.93 5.36 -3.52
N ALA A 29 3.90 6.07 -3.94
CA ALA A 29 2.54 5.57 -3.81
C ALA A 29 2.49 4.31 -4.69
N ALA A 30 2.29 3.14 -4.06
CA ALA A 30 2.12 1.87 -4.74
C ALA A 30 0.71 1.81 -5.35
N ASP A 31 0.43 2.72 -6.28
CA ASP A 31 -0.80 2.74 -7.05
C ASP A 31 -0.59 1.89 -8.30
N GLY A 32 -0.89 0.59 -8.16
CA GLY A 32 -0.78 -0.37 -9.26
C GLY A 32 0.65 -0.81 -9.61
N GLY A 33 0.78 -1.87 -10.37
CA GLY A 33 2.07 -2.37 -10.85
C GLY A 33 2.78 -3.35 -9.91
N GLU A 34 4.10 -3.51 -10.10
CA GLU A 34 4.88 -4.54 -9.40
C GLU A 34 4.89 -4.40 -7.88
N GLY A 35 4.90 -3.17 -7.36
CA GLY A 35 4.84 -2.91 -5.93
C GLY A 35 3.51 -3.36 -5.31
N ALA A 36 2.40 -3.01 -5.94
CA ALA A 36 1.06 -3.43 -5.51
C ALA A 36 0.90 -4.95 -5.58
N LYS A 37 1.39 -5.58 -6.64
CA LYS A 37 1.41 -7.03 -6.76
C LYS A 37 2.18 -7.68 -5.63
N ALA A 38 3.38 -7.19 -5.31
CA ALA A 38 4.19 -7.72 -4.21
C ALA A 38 3.48 -7.60 -2.86
N GLU A 39 2.80 -6.49 -2.59
CA GLU A 39 2.01 -6.30 -1.37
C GLU A 39 0.83 -7.29 -1.30
N ILE A 40 0.10 -7.50 -2.40
CA ILE A 40 -1.01 -8.45 -2.45
C ILE A 40 -0.52 -9.89 -2.24
N GLU A 41 0.58 -10.27 -2.89
CA GLU A 41 1.21 -11.58 -2.69
C GLU A 41 1.59 -11.77 -1.21
N HIS A 42 2.20 -10.75 -0.60
CA HIS A 42 2.54 -10.78 0.82
C HIS A 42 1.29 -11.02 1.70
N LEU A 43 0.18 -10.32 1.44
CA LEU A 43 -1.05 -10.49 2.21
C LEU A 43 -1.65 -11.89 2.08
N LEU A 44 -1.62 -12.46 0.88
CA LEU A 44 -2.09 -13.83 0.63
C LEU A 44 -1.20 -14.87 1.33
N GLU A 45 0.11 -14.70 1.30
CA GLU A 45 1.07 -15.55 2.01
C GLU A 45 0.91 -15.43 3.53
N TYR A 46 0.74 -14.20 4.03
CA TYR A 46 0.51 -13.93 5.44
C TYR A 46 -0.72 -14.66 5.97
N LEU A 47 -1.84 -14.61 5.25
CA LEU A 47 -3.03 -15.37 5.61
C LEU A 47 -2.75 -16.88 5.56
N GLY A 48 -2.19 -17.38 4.47
CA GLY A 48 -1.97 -18.81 4.25
C GLY A 48 -1.01 -19.45 5.26
N ALA A 49 -0.04 -18.68 5.76
CA ALA A 49 0.93 -19.10 6.77
C ALA A 49 0.47 -18.87 8.21
N SER A 50 -0.66 -18.19 8.41
CA SER A 50 -1.20 -17.91 9.75
C SER A 50 -1.83 -19.16 10.38
N ASP A 51 -2.01 -19.13 11.70
CA ASP A 51 -2.81 -20.12 12.43
C ASP A 51 -4.27 -19.68 12.59
N CYS A 52 -4.69 -18.65 11.84
CA CYS A 52 -6.01 -18.05 11.95
C CYS A 52 -7.02 -18.78 11.08
N GLU A 53 -8.28 -18.68 11.45
CA GLU A 53 -9.40 -19.14 10.64
C GLU A 53 -10.09 -17.94 9.98
N PHE A 54 -10.68 -18.18 8.83
CA PHE A 54 -11.34 -17.18 8.00
C PHE A 54 -12.82 -17.52 7.83
N TYR A 55 -13.69 -16.61 8.22
CA TYR A 55 -15.13 -16.76 8.11
C TYR A 55 -15.65 -16.25 6.77
N ARG A 56 -16.38 -17.09 6.07
CA ARG A 56 -17.01 -16.78 4.79
C ARG A 56 -18.37 -17.47 4.68
N ASN A 57 -19.40 -16.68 4.47
CA ASN A 57 -20.76 -17.17 4.18
C ASN A 57 -21.24 -18.29 5.13
N GLY A 58 -21.12 -18.06 6.43
CA GLY A 58 -21.63 -18.96 7.45
C GLY A 58 -20.67 -20.06 7.93
N SER A 59 -19.45 -20.14 7.38
CA SER A 59 -18.48 -21.19 7.74
C SER A 59 -17.10 -20.62 7.99
N TRP A 60 -16.38 -21.27 8.89
CA TRP A 60 -14.96 -21.02 9.15
C TRP A 60 -14.10 -21.94 8.31
N TYR A 61 -13.07 -21.40 7.69
CA TYR A 61 -12.11 -22.11 6.85
C TYR A 61 -10.70 -21.95 7.39
N GLY A 62 -9.88 -22.99 7.23
CA GLY A 62 -8.47 -22.89 7.54
C GLY A 62 -7.73 -21.90 6.64
N PRO A 63 -6.56 -21.41 7.07
CA PRO A 63 -5.88 -20.29 6.44
C PRO A 63 -5.46 -20.57 4.98
N ARG A 64 -5.00 -21.77 4.69
CA ARG A 64 -4.59 -22.14 3.31
C ARG A 64 -5.77 -22.15 2.34
N LYS A 65 -6.91 -22.67 2.79
CA LYS A 65 -8.13 -22.71 1.97
C LYS A 65 -8.68 -21.30 1.75
N ALA A 66 -8.60 -20.46 2.77
CA ALA A 66 -8.97 -19.05 2.68
C ALA A 66 -8.06 -18.28 1.72
N ALA A 67 -6.75 -18.44 1.84
CA ALA A 67 -5.80 -17.81 0.93
C ALA A 67 -6.01 -18.26 -0.52
N ALA A 68 -6.25 -19.54 -0.76
CA ALA A 68 -6.57 -20.06 -2.10
C ALA A 68 -7.88 -19.48 -2.65
N HIS A 69 -8.88 -19.24 -1.81
CA HIS A 69 -10.12 -18.58 -2.22
C HIS A 69 -9.87 -17.13 -2.66
N LEU A 70 -9.14 -16.36 -1.86
CA LEU A 70 -8.81 -14.97 -2.21
C LEU A 70 -7.88 -14.90 -3.44
N ARG A 71 -6.99 -15.86 -3.60
CA ARG A 71 -6.16 -16.00 -4.81
C ARG A 71 -7.03 -16.13 -6.06
N ARG A 72 -8.02 -17.01 -6.05
CA ARG A 72 -8.94 -17.16 -7.20
C ARG A 72 -9.72 -15.89 -7.51
N LYS A 73 -10.13 -15.12 -6.48
CA LYS A 73 -10.78 -13.82 -6.70
C LYS A 73 -9.82 -12.83 -7.36
N TYR A 74 -8.59 -12.81 -6.91
CA TYR A 74 -7.55 -11.93 -7.46
C TYR A 74 -7.20 -12.30 -8.91
N ASP A 75 -7.00 -13.58 -9.20
CA ASP A 75 -6.73 -14.06 -10.55
C ASP A 75 -7.88 -13.73 -11.51
N TYR A 76 -9.12 -13.95 -11.07
CA TYR A 76 -10.31 -13.56 -11.84
C TYR A 76 -10.35 -12.04 -12.10
N TYR A 77 -9.99 -11.23 -11.12
CA TYR A 77 -9.94 -9.78 -11.30
C TYR A 77 -8.90 -9.39 -12.35
N LEU A 78 -7.71 -9.98 -12.32
CA LEU A 78 -6.63 -9.72 -13.28
C LEU A 78 -6.98 -10.10 -14.72
N ASP A 79 -7.87 -11.07 -14.91
CA ASP A 79 -8.37 -11.44 -16.25
C ASP A 79 -9.28 -10.35 -16.85
N HIS A 80 -9.77 -9.40 -16.07
CA HIS A 80 -10.76 -8.41 -16.48
C HIS A 80 -10.33 -6.96 -16.23
N ALA A 81 -9.26 -6.73 -15.48
CA ALA A 81 -8.79 -5.40 -15.10
C ALA A 81 -7.28 -5.38 -14.85
N ASP A 82 -6.72 -4.19 -14.77
CA ASP A 82 -5.32 -3.99 -14.39
C ASP A 82 -5.08 -4.37 -12.91
N THR A 83 -3.81 -4.54 -12.55
CA THR A 83 -3.42 -4.83 -11.17
C THR A 83 -3.96 -3.78 -10.21
N PRO A 84 -4.80 -4.15 -9.22
CA PRO A 84 -5.31 -3.22 -8.23
C PRO A 84 -4.22 -2.80 -7.25
N SER A 85 -4.42 -1.72 -6.52
CA SER A 85 -3.63 -1.46 -5.32
C SER A 85 -3.92 -2.50 -4.23
N ALA A 86 -3.02 -2.64 -3.26
CA ALA A 86 -3.26 -3.55 -2.13
C ALA A 86 -4.50 -3.13 -1.30
N VAL A 87 -4.74 -1.83 -1.17
CA VAL A 87 -5.95 -1.31 -0.51
C VAL A 87 -7.21 -1.71 -1.29
N GLU A 88 -7.21 -1.53 -2.60
CA GLU A 88 -8.34 -1.95 -3.45
C GLU A 88 -8.57 -3.47 -3.39
N PHE A 89 -7.51 -4.27 -3.38
CA PHE A 89 -7.63 -5.72 -3.16
C PHE A 89 -8.31 -6.05 -1.82
N ILE A 90 -7.91 -5.39 -0.74
CA ILE A 90 -8.53 -5.57 0.57
C ILE A 90 -10.02 -5.22 0.51
N ASP A 91 -10.36 -4.04 0.00
CA ASP A 91 -11.72 -3.52 -0.01
C ASP A 91 -12.66 -4.34 -0.89
N THR A 92 -12.20 -4.75 -2.06
CA THR A 92 -13.07 -5.40 -3.06
C THR A 92 -13.06 -6.92 -3.00
N MET A 93 -11.97 -7.54 -2.53
CA MET A 93 -11.80 -8.99 -2.59
C MET A 93 -11.68 -9.67 -1.24
N ALA A 94 -11.05 -9.02 -0.27
CA ALA A 94 -10.69 -9.63 1.01
C ALA A 94 -11.61 -9.23 2.17
N SER A 95 -12.51 -8.27 2.00
CA SER A 95 -13.37 -7.76 3.07
C SER A 95 -14.76 -8.38 3.12
N ALA A 96 -15.29 -8.79 1.97
CA ALA A 96 -16.66 -9.35 1.90
C ALA A 96 -16.85 -10.30 0.72
N SER A 97 -17.92 -11.09 0.79
CA SER A 97 -18.36 -11.94 -0.30
C SER A 97 -18.86 -11.09 -1.47
N SER A 98 -18.34 -11.35 -2.67
CA SER A 98 -18.80 -10.69 -3.89
C SER A 98 -20.24 -11.08 -4.27
N LEU A 99 -20.72 -12.23 -3.81
CA LEU A 99 -22.06 -12.72 -4.12
C LEU A 99 -23.11 -12.25 -3.11
N SER A 100 -22.82 -12.36 -1.80
CA SER A 100 -23.79 -12.09 -0.74
C SER A 100 -23.60 -10.71 -0.08
N GLY A 101 -22.45 -10.07 -0.25
CA GLY A 101 -22.06 -8.86 0.46
C GLY A 101 -21.75 -9.08 1.95
N GLN A 102 -21.82 -10.33 2.44
CA GLN A 102 -21.53 -10.62 3.85
C GLN A 102 -20.05 -10.36 4.17
N PRO A 103 -19.75 -9.64 5.27
CA PRO A 103 -18.39 -9.40 5.71
C PRO A 103 -17.65 -10.70 6.01
N TYR A 104 -16.38 -10.75 5.60
CA TYR A 104 -15.46 -11.78 6.05
C TYR A 104 -14.90 -11.43 7.43
N GLN A 105 -14.57 -12.44 8.21
CA GLN A 105 -13.95 -12.29 9.51
C GLN A 105 -12.70 -13.16 9.62
N VAL A 106 -11.79 -12.77 10.50
CA VAL A 106 -10.61 -13.55 10.87
C VAL A 106 -10.62 -13.75 12.38
N ARG A 107 -10.36 -14.95 12.82
CA ARG A 107 -10.08 -15.24 14.23
C ARG A 107 -8.77 -15.99 14.36
N CYS A 108 -7.92 -15.51 15.25
CA CYS A 108 -6.63 -16.12 15.54
C CYS A 108 -6.64 -16.77 16.92
N PRO A 109 -5.76 -17.76 17.21
CA PRO A 109 -5.68 -18.38 18.52
C PRO A 109 -5.55 -17.36 19.65
N GLY A 110 -6.42 -17.49 20.67
CA GLY A 110 -6.42 -16.58 21.83
C GLY A 110 -7.04 -15.20 21.59
N ALA A 111 -7.64 -14.96 20.42
CA ALA A 111 -8.31 -13.69 20.10
C ALA A 111 -9.71 -13.93 19.56
N GLY A 112 -10.61 -12.96 19.74
CA GLY A 112 -11.95 -12.98 19.15
C GLY A 112 -11.93 -12.65 17.66
N PRO A 113 -13.06 -12.90 16.95
CA PRO A 113 -13.19 -12.54 15.54
C PRO A 113 -13.06 -11.03 15.33
N VAL A 114 -12.39 -10.67 14.24
CA VAL A 114 -12.27 -9.28 13.75
C VAL A 114 -12.67 -9.23 12.28
N ALA A 115 -13.04 -8.05 11.78
CA ALA A 115 -13.29 -7.87 10.36
C ALA A 115 -12.02 -8.19 9.56
N ALA A 116 -12.15 -8.99 8.49
CA ALA A 116 -11.01 -9.39 7.67
C ALA A 116 -10.33 -8.19 7.02
N GLY A 117 -11.09 -7.19 6.54
CA GLY A 117 -10.52 -5.95 6.00
C GLY A 117 -9.58 -5.28 6.97
N ALA A 118 -10.00 -5.05 8.22
CA ALA A 118 -9.18 -4.45 9.25
C ALA A 118 -7.93 -5.28 9.60
N TRP A 119 -8.06 -6.61 9.59
CA TRP A 119 -6.94 -7.52 9.81
C TRP A 119 -5.87 -7.40 8.72
N PHE A 120 -6.28 -7.35 7.45
CA PHE A 120 -5.37 -7.16 6.32
C PHE A 120 -4.77 -5.76 6.28
N GLU A 121 -5.54 -4.71 6.59
CA GLU A 121 -5.03 -3.34 6.64
C GLU A 121 -3.93 -3.17 7.70
N ALA A 122 -4.10 -3.80 8.87
CA ALA A 122 -3.09 -3.79 9.92
C ALA A 122 -1.80 -4.46 9.44
N GLU A 123 -1.88 -5.59 8.74
CA GLU A 123 -0.72 -6.26 8.19
C GLU A 123 -0.05 -5.45 7.06
N LEU A 124 -0.84 -4.86 6.16
CA LEU A 124 -0.31 -4.00 5.10
C LEU A 124 0.48 -2.82 5.68
N SER A 125 -0.07 -2.19 6.72
CA SER A 125 0.59 -1.08 7.42
C SER A 125 1.90 -1.52 8.07
N ARG A 126 1.91 -2.68 8.73
CA ARG A 126 3.11 -3.27 9.33
C ARG A 126 4.16 -3.59 8.27
N HIS A 127 3.76 -4.21 7.17
CA HIS A 127 4.65 -4.56 6.06
C HIS A 127 5.31 -3.32 5.46
N ARG A 128 4.54 -2.28 5.19
CA ARG A 128 5.03 -1.00 4.66
C ARG A 128 6.01 -0.31 5.62
N ALA A 129 5.72 -0.32 6.91
CA ALA A 129 6.62 0.25 7.91
C ALA A 129 7.98 -0.46 7.95
N LEU A 130 8.00 -1.79 7.79
CA LEU A 130 9.24 -2.56 7.70
C LEU A 130 10.03 -2.28 6.42
N GLN A 131 9.36 -2.04 5.31
CA GLN A 131 10.02 -1.67 4.05
C GLN A 131 10.70 -0.31 4.13
N LEU A 132 10.12 0.63 4.88
CA LEU A 132 10.70 1.97 5.08
C LEU A 132 11.89 1.98 6.04
N ALA A 133 12.04 0.95 6.88
CA ALA A 133 13.14 0.82 7.85
C ALA A 133 14.44 0.25 7.25
N HIS A 134 14.41 -0.17 5.98
CA HIS A 134 15.53 -0.71 5.20
C HIS A 134 15.92 0.24 4.08
#